data_870a57315f0600b4784dc707079f2a2d
#
_entry.id   870a57315f0600b4784dc707079f2a2d
#
_cell.length_a   1.000
_cell.length_b   1.000
_cell.length_c   1.000
_cell.angle_alpha   90.00
_cell.angle_beta   90.00
_cell.angle_gamma   90.00
#
_symmetry.space_group_name_H-M   'P 1'
#
loop_
_entity.id
_entity.type
_entity.pdbx_description
1 polymer ?
#
loop_
_entity_poly.entity_id
_entity_poly.type
_entity_poly.pdbx_seq_one_letter_code
_entity_poly.pdbx_strand_id
1 'polypeptide(L)'
;MGAIAAALLMVACAHAAPAPAPTAAAPSKKRGPAPPPPAGVSAAGVHYTAITNGTARGLDQPTGYIAATDAKTGRELWTLKIYPTRTDPEMEQDKQDLYIAKLALADNRRALLVTDERGGRYMVDLASRRVQRLP
;
A
#
# COMPACT_ATOMS: atom_id res chain seq x y z
N MET A 1 31.12 80.48 0.53
CA MET A 1 30.19 80.18 1.57
C MET A 1 29.32 79.01 1.11
N GLY A 2 29.73 77.84 1.41
CA GLY A 2 29.07 76.59 0.97
C GLY A 2 28.19 76.08 2.04
N ALA A 3 26.92 75.92 1.77
CA ALA A 3 26.02 75.13 2.59
C ALA A 3 26.11 73.69 2.15
N ILE A 4 26.66 72.84 2.99
CA ILE A 4 26.71 71.37 2.75
C ILE A 4 25.43 70.84 3.30
N ALA A 5 24.51 70.46 2.43
CA ALA A 5 23.33 69.69 2.80
C ALA A 5 23.75 68.22 2.94
N ALA A 6 23.81 67.73 4.16
CA ALA A 6 23.99 66.34 4.44
C ALA A 6 22.65 65.60 4.19
N ALA A 7 22.57 64.91 3.11
CA ALA A 7 21.47 63.96 2.88
C ALA A 7 21.63 62.74 3.76
N LEU A 8 20.80 62.61 4.79
CA LEU A 8 20.73 61.48 5.62
C LEU A 8 19.96 60.38 4.86
N LEU A 9 20.69 59.40 4.35
CA LEU A 9 20.10 58.25 3.70
C LEU A 9 19.59 57.31 4.79
N MET A 10 18.30 57.34 5.08
CA MET A 10 17.66 56.34 5.90
C MET A 10 17.54 55.06 5.09
N VAL A 11 18.43 54.13 5.39
CA VAL A 11 18.26 52.76 4.94
C VAL A 11 17.15 52.13 5.79
N ALA A 12 15.96 52.06 5.23
CA ALA A 12 14.89 51.28 5.81
C ALA A 12 15.26 49.80 5.66
N CYS A 13 15.77 49.17 6.72
CA CYS A 13 15.87 47.76 6.79
C CYS A 13 14.43 47.19 6.79
N ALA A 14 13.96 46.77 5.63
CA ALA A 14 12.76 45.99 5.56
C ALA A 14 13.03 44.65 6.24
N HIS A 15 12.60 44.53 7.49
CA HIS A 15 12.57 43.26 8.15
C HIS A 15 11.47 42.43 7.48
N ALA A 16 11.86 41.47 6.65
CA ALA A 16 10.92 40.48 6.17
C ALA A 16 10.40 39.69 7.38
N ALA A 17 9.10 39.75 7.62
CA ALA A 17 8.49 38.94 8.65
C ALA A 17 8.85 37.45 8.40
N PRO A 18 9.30 36.69 9.40
CA PRO A 18 9.54 35.27 9.20
C PRO A 18 8.24 34.62 8.73
N ALA A 19 8.32 33.81 7.70
CA ALA A 19 7.18 33.02 7.24
C ALA A 19 6.61 32.20 8.43
N PRO A 20 5.28 32.15 8.60
CA PRO A 20 4.72 31.33 9.68
C PRO A 20 5.25 29.89 9.52
N ALA A 21 5.79 29.34 10.59
CA ALA A 21 6.21 27.96 10.61
C ALA A 21 5.05 27.08 10.13
N PRO A 22 5.27 26.10 9.25
CA PRO A 22 4.21 25.20 8.84
C PRO A 22 3.59 24.61 10.10
N THR A 23 2.30 24.82 10.28
CA THR A 23 1.55 24.22 11.37
C THR A 23 1.77 22.74 11.26
N ALA A 24 2.46 22.14 12.24
CA ALA A 24 2.62 20.71 12.27
C ALA A 24 1.22 20.10 12.19
N ALA A 25 0.94 19.41 11.11
CA ALA A 25 -0.31 18.65 11.00
C ALA A 25 -0.42 17.78 12.25
N ALA A 26 -1.60 17.77 12.89
CA ALA A 26 -1.84 16.88 14.03
C ALA A 26 -1.29 15.49 13.67
N PRO A 27 -0.53 14.81 14.57
CA PRO A 27 0.03 13.52 14.24
C PRO A 27 -1.11 12.61 13.83
N SER A 28 -1.19 12.36 12.53
CA SER A 28 -2.08 11.36 12.02
C SER A 28 -1.69 10.06 12.71
N LYS A 29 -2.64 9.36 13.32
CA LYS A 29 -2.37 8.05 13.88
C LYS A 29 -1.73 7.21 12.79
N LYS A 30 -0.43 7.02 12.87
CA LYS A 30 0.26 6.11 11.97
C LYS A 30 -0.43 4.76 12.09
N ARG A 31 -0.77 4.18 10.96
CA ARG A 31 -1.17 2.79 10.96
C ARG A 31 -0.07 2.02 11.70
N GLY A 32 -0.46 1.11 12.56
CA GLY A 32 0.48 0.19 13.20
C GLY A 32 1.30 -0.59 12.16
N PRO A 33 2.29 -1.35 12.60
CA PRO A 33 3.05 -2.19 11.68
C PRO A 33 2.12 -3.04 10.83
N ALA A 34 2.53 -3.34 9.59
CA ALA A 34 1.76 -4.20 8.69
C ALA A 34 1.38 -5.50 9.42
N PRO A 35 0.14 -5.97 9.28
CA PRO A 35 -0.25 -7.23 9.89
C PRO A 35 0.61 -8.36 9.33
N PRO A 36 0.88 -9.41 10.12
CA PRO A 36 1.58 -10.56 9.60
C PRO A 36 0.79 -11.17 8.44
N PRO A 37 1.45 -11.69 7.39
CA PRO A 37 0.75 -12.34 6.30
C PRO A 37 -0.06 -13.53 6.83
N PRO A 38 -1.23 -13.81 6.25
CA PRO A 38 -2.00 -14.98 6.64
C PRO A 38 -1.23 -16.25 6.30
N ALA A 39 -1.57 -17.33 7.01
CA ALA A 39 -1.04 -18.62 6.69
C ALA A 39 -1.36 -18.98 5.23
N GLY A 40 -0.37 -19.45 4.49
CA GLY A 40 -0.56 -19.96 3.15
C GLY A 40 -1.37 -21.26 3.15
N VAL A 41 -1.92 -21.61 2.00
CA VAL A 41 -2.65 -22.84 1.79
C VAL A 41 -2.06 -23.62 0.63
N SER A 42 -2.17 -24.92 0.66
CA SER A 42 -1.64 -25.80 -0.40
C SER A 42 -2.73 -26.69 -0.98
N ALA A 43 -2.70 -26.85 -2.29
CA ALA A 43 -3.56 -27.78 -3.01
C ALA A 43 -2.84 -28.29 -4.26
N ALA A 44 -2.96 -29.58 -4.55
CA ALA A 44 -2.43 -30.21 -5.75
C ALA A 44 -0.94 -29.88 -6.04
N GLY A 45 -0.10 -29.85 -4.99
CA GLY A 45 1.33 -29.57 -5.11
C GLY A 45 1.68 -28.09 -5.32
N VAL A 46 0.72 -27.20 -5.17
CA VAL A 46 0.92 -25.74 -5.26
C VAL A 46 0.65 -25.09 -3.91
N HIS A 47 1.54 -24.19 -3.51
CA HIS A 47 1.40 -23.41 -2.29
C HIS A 47 1.00 -21.98 -2.63
N TYR A 48 -0.07 -21.49 -2.02
CA TYR A 48 -0.63 -20.15 -2.25
C TYR A 48 -0.35 -19.27 -1.04
N THR A 49 0.21 -18.10 -1.28
CA THR A 49 0.56 -17.12 -0.24
C THR A 49 0.10 -15.73 -0.62
N ALA A 50 -0.20 -14.90 0.38
CA ALA A 50 -0.47 -13.49 0.17
C ALA A 50 0.84 -12.72 0.04
N ILE A 51 0.88 -11.76 -0.88
CA ILE A 51 2.01 -10.85 -1.06
C ILE A 51 1.77 -9.58 -0.25
N THR A 52 2.72 -9.21 0.59
CA THR A 52 2.66 -8.01 1.45
C THR A 52 3.64 -6.92 1.05
N ASN A 53 4.49 -7.20 0.08
CA ASN A 53 5.55 -6.29 -0.38
C ASN A 53 5.59 -6.21 -1.93
N GLY A 54 4.44 -6.12 -2.55
CA GLY A 54 4.30 -6.15 -4.01
C GLY A 54 5.17 -5.11 -4.71
N THR A 55 5.21 -3.87 -4.22
CA THR A 55 6.03 -2.81 -4.82
C THR A 55 7.51 -3.16 -4.83
N ALA A 56 8.04 -3.77 -3.76
CA ALA A 56 9.41 -4.23 -3.70
C ALA A 56 9.70 -5.37 -4.68
N ARG A 57 8.67 -6.06 -5.14
CA ARG A 57 8.74 -7.13 -6.15
C ARG A 57 8.50 -6.64 -7.58
N GLY A 58 8.35 -5.32 -7.78
CA GLY A 58 8.09 -4.74 -9.10
C GLY A 58 6.62 -4.75 -9.51
N LEU A 59 5.69 -5.01 -8.58
CA LEU A 59 4.26 -4.95 -8.85
C LEU A 59 3.75 -3.52 -8.72
N ASP A 60 2.61 -3.21 -9.31
CA ASP A 60 2.05 -1.87 -9.39
C ASP A 60 1.39 -1.39 -8.08
N GLN A 61 1.21 -2.28 -7.12
CA GLN A 61 0.67 -1.96 -5.79
C GLN A 61 1.31 -2.87 -4.72
N PRO A 62 1.34 -2.45 -3.45
CA PRO A 62 2.04 -3.19 -2.40
C PRO A 62 1.31 -4.47 -1.96
N THR A 63 -0.02 -4.48 -1.99
CA THR A 63 -0.85 -5.57 -1.47
C THR A 63 -1.94 -5.98 -2.45
N GLY A 64 -2.76 -6.97 -2.09
CA GLY A 64 -3.86 -7.42 -2.94
C GLY A 64 -3.47 -8.45 -3.98
N TYR A 65 -2.32 -9.10 -3.82
CA TYR A 65 -1.84 -10.17 -4.68
C TYR A 65 -1.69 -11.48 -3.92
N ILE A 66 -1.84 -12.58 -4.64
CA ILE A 66 -1.40 -13.89 -4.20
C ILE A 66 -0.31 -14.42 -5.14
N ALA A 67 0.58 -15.21 -4.60
CA ALA A 67 1.58 -15.96 -5.34
C ALA A 67 1.29 -17.45 -5.24
N ALA A 68 1.42 -18.15 -6.34
CA ALA A 68 1.39 -19.60 -6.40
C ALA A 68 2.81 -20.12 -6.63
N THR A 69 3.28 -20.99 -5.76
CA THR A 69 4.60 -21.59 -5.83
C THR A 69 4.51 -23.10 -5.89
N ASP A 70 5.43 -23.71 -6.61
CA ASP A 70 5.57 -25.16 -6.60
C ASP A 70 6.03 -25.62 -5.20
N ALA A 71 5.25 -26.47 -4.55
CA ALA A 71 5.52 -26.92 -3.18
C ALA A 71 6.83 -27.72 -3.06
N LYS A 72 7.29 -28.38 -4.13
CA LYS A 72 8.51 -29.17 -4.12
C LYS A 72 9.76 -28.34 -4.36
N THR A 73 9.70 -27.41 -5.32
CA THR A 73 10.87 -26.63 -5.77
C THR A 73 10.93 -25.24 -5.18
N GLY A 74 9.80 -24.69 -4.66
CA GLY A 74 9.68 -23.33 -4.22
C GLY A 74 9.63 -22.30 -5.37
N ARG A 75 9.59 -22.78 -6.61
CA ARG A 75 9.54 -21.92 -7.79
C ARG A 75 8.17 -21.23 -7.88
N GLU A 76 8.19 -19.91 -8.09
CA GLU A 76 6.96 -19.16 -8.35
C GLU A 76 6.39 -19.54 -9.73
N LEU A 77 5.13 -19.97 -9.74
CA LEU A 77 4.42 -20.36 -10.96
C LEU A 77 3.69 -19.19 -11.57
N TRP A 78 2.99 -18.40 -10.73
CA TRP A 78 2.29 -17.20 -11.15
C TRP A 78 1.97 -16.30 -9.96
N THR A 79 1.69 -15.05 -10.26
CA THR A 79 1.22 -14.02 -9.35
C THR A 79 -0.08 -13.44 -9.89
N LEU A 80 -1.07 -13.24 -9.04
CA LEU A 80 -2.39 -12.78 -9.44
C LEU A 80 -2.85 -11.62 -8.56
N LYS A 81 -3.30 -10.54 -9.19
CA LYS A 81 -3.97 -9.44 -8.52
C LYS A 81 -5.40 -9.84 -8.16
N ILE A 82 -5.76 -9.74 -6.89
CA ILE A 82 -7.08 -10.09 -6.39
C ILE A 82 -8.00 -8.87 -6.42
N TYR A 83 -7.50 -7.71 -5.99
CA TYR A 83 -8.24 -6.45 -6.00
C TYR A 83 -7.29 -5.27 -6.20
N PRO A 84 -7.78 -4.19 -6.84
CA PRO A 84 -7.01 -2.96 -6.91
C PRO A 84 -7.04 -2.24 -5.55
N THR A 85 -5.89 -1.71 -5.13
CA THR A 85 -5.83 -0.77 -4.03
C THR A 85 -5.91 0.65 -4.59
N ARG A 86 -6.68 1.51 -3.92
CA ARG A 86 -6.74 2.92 -4.31
C ARG A 86 -5.47 3.61 -3.86
N THR A 87 -4.86 4.35 -4.76
CA THR A 87 -3.75 5.25 -4.44
C THR A 87 -4.28 6.67 -4.53
N ASP A 88 -4.43 7.31 -3.39
CA ASP A 88 -4.71 8.74 -3.30
C ASP A 88 -3.39 9.44 -2.98
N PRO A 89 -2.87 10.32 -3.86
CA PRO A 89 -1.60 11.00 -3.63
C PRO A 89 -1.64 11.95 -2.42
N GLU A 90 -2.82 12.35 -1.96
CA GLU A 90 -2.97 13.20 -0.77
C GLU A 90 -3.03 12.40 0.55
N MET A 91 -3.17 11.09 0.48
CA MET A 91 -3.17 10.21 1.65
C MET A 91 -1.83 9.49 1.80
N GLU A 92 -1.44 9.28 3.05
CA GLU A 92 -0.28 8.42 3.35
C GLU A 92 -0.51 7.01 2.80
N GLN A 93 0.49 6.47 2.14
CA GLN A 93 0.37 5.20 1.42
C GLN A 93 0.04 4.03 2.35
N ASP A 94 0.61 4.00 3.53
CA ASP A 94 0.38 2.96 4.53
C ASP A 94 -1.08 2.89 5.01
N LYS A 95 -1.82 3.98 4.93
CA LYS A 95 -3.25 4.02 5.26
C LYS A 95 -4.16 3.47 4.17
N GLN A 96 -3.65 3.41 2.95
CA GLN A 96 -4.38 2.94 1.77
C GLN A 96 -4.16 1.45 1.51
N ASP A 97 -3.13 0.89 2.10
CA ASP A 97 -2.82 -0.53 1.96
C ASP A 97 -3.96 -1.38 2.54
N LEU A 98 -4.45 -2.28 1.73
CA LEU A 98 -5.48 -3.24 2.11
C LEU A 98 -4.89 -4.64 2.03
N TYR A 99 -4.62 -5.22 3.19
CA TYR A 99 -3.97 -6.51 3.29
C TYR A 99 -4.96 -7.67 3.19
N ILE A 100 -4.48 -8.78 2.64
CA ILE A 100 -5.20 -10.05 2.71
C ILE A 100 -5.09 -10.56 4.15
N ALA A 101 -6.23 -10.78 4.79
CA ALA A 101 -6.30 -11.24 6.17
C ALA A 101 -6.39 -12.76 6.26
N LYS A 102 -6.98 -13.42 5.26
CA LYS A 102 -7.19 -14.88 5.29
C LYS A 102 -7.17 -15.47 3.89
N LEU A 103 -6.56 -16.65 3.79
CA LEU A 103 -6.63 -17.52 2.64
C LEU A 103 -7.26 -18.86 3.07
N ALA A 104 -8.18 -19.38 2.28
CA ALA A 104 -8.78 -20.68 2.51
C ALA A 104 -9.09 -21.38 1.19
N LEU A 105 -9.02 -22.69 1.15
CA LEU A 105 -9.47 -23.45 0.00
C LEU A 105 -10.99 -23.62 0.07
N ALA A 106 -11.62 -23.54 -1.08
CA ALA A 106 -13.05 -23.67 -1.25
C ALA A 106 -13.36 -24.57 -2.47
N ASP A 107 -14.61 -24.97 -2.60
CA ASP A 107 -15.11 -25.70 -3.75
C ASP A 107 -14.25 -26.93 -4.11
N ASN A 108 -14.13 -27.86 -3.16
CA ASN A 108 -13.33 -29.10 -3.30
C ASN A 108 -11.87 -28.82 -3.73
N ARG A 109 -11.26 -27.76 -3.21
CA ARG A 109 -9.89 -27.35 -3.52
C ARG A 109 -9.70 -26.82 -4.95
N ARG A 110 -10.78 -26.49 -5.65
CA ARG A 110 -10.74 -25.88 -6.99
C ARG A 110 -10.68 -24.38 -6.96
N ALA A 111 -11.06 -23.79 -5.83
CA ALA A 111 -11.08 -22.35 -5.65
C ALA A 111 -10.34 -21.95 -4.38
N LEU A 112 -9.85 -20.72 -4.39
CA LEU A 112 -9.23 -20.07 -3.25
C LEU A 112 -10.15 -18.95 -2.78
N LEU A 113 -10.52 -18.98 -1.50
CA LEU A 113 -11.25 -17.90 -0.86
C LEU A 113 -10.27 -16.93 -0.22
N VAL A 114 -10.30 -15.71 -0.66
CA VAL A 114 -9.45 -14.62 -0.15
C VAL A 114 -10.33 -13.65 0.62
N THR A 115 -9.93 -13.31 1.83
CA THR A 115 -10.63 -12.31 2.65
C THR A 115 -9.66 -11.19 2.97
N ASP A 116 -10.05 -9.96 2.69
CA ASP A 116 -9.27 -8.79 3.06
C ASP A 116 -9.56 -8.35 4.51
N GLU A 117 -8.73 -7.46 5.04
CA GLU A 117 -8.84 -6.98 6.43
C GLU A 117 -10.10 -6.15 6.72
N ARG A 118 -10.83 -5.72 5.69
CA ARG A 118 -12.11 -5.02 5.81
C ARG A 118 -13.31 -5.94 5.67
N GLY A 119 -13.08 -7.24 5.53
CA GLY A 119 -14.12 -8.24 5.37
C GLY A 119 -14.58 -8.47 3.94
N GLY A 120 -13.94 -7.84 2.95
CA GLY A 120 -14.18 -8.14 1.54
C GLY A 120 -13.75 -9.55 1.20
N ARG A 121 -14.59 -10.27 0.46
CA ARG A 121 -14.33 -11.66 0.09
C ARG A 121 -14.25 -11.81 -1.41
N TYR A 122 -13.31 -12.63 -1.84
CA TYR A 122 -13.05 -12.90 -3.25
C TYR A 122 -12.84 -14.39 -3.46
N MET A 123 -13.39 -14.91 -4.52
CA MET A 123 -13.16 -16.29 -4.95
C MET A 123 -12.28 -16.30 -6.17
N VAL A 124 -11.25 -17.11 -6.15
CA VAL A 124 -10.33 -17.29 -7.26
C VAL A 124 -10.47 -18.71 -7.77
N ASP A 125 -10.89 -18.84 -9.03
CA ASP A 125 -10.84 -20.14 -9.71
C ASP A 125 -9.38 -20.47 -10.02
N LEU A 126 -8.90 -21.59 -9.49
CA LEU A 126 -7.48 -21.93 -9.61
C LEU A 126 -7.09 -22.44 -11.01
N ALA A 127 -8.04 -22.94 -11.77
CA ALA A 127 -7.77 -23.40 -13.13
C ALA A 127 -7.71 -22.22 -14.12
N SER A 128 -8.70 -21.34 -14.10
CA SER A 128 -8.80 -20.18 -15.00
C SER A 128 -8.11 -18.92 -14.45
N ARG A 129 -7.79 -18.88 -13.15
CA ARG A 129 -7.29 -17.71 -12.43
C ARG A 129 -8.24 -16.51 -12.47
N ARG A 130 -9.53 -16.78 -12.62
CA ARG A 130 -10.57 -15.75 -12.60
C ARG A 130 -10.89 -15.37 -11.16
N VAL A 131 -10.93 -14.08 -10.90
CA VAL A 131 -11.28 -13.52 -9.59
C VAL A 131 -12.72 -13.02 -9.63
N GLN A 132 -13.51 -13.42 -8.64
CA GLN A 132 -14.88 -12.94 -8.45
C GLN A 132 -15.04 -12.38 -7.04
N ARG A 133 -15.52 -11.16 -6.95
CA ARG A 133 -15.89 -10.58 -5.65
C ARG A 133 -17.20 -11.21 -5.19
N LEU A 134 -17.22 -11.64 -3.92
CA LEU A 134 -18.41 -12.17 -3.29
C LEU A 134 -19.21 -11.06 -2.59
N PRO A 135 -20.54 -11.20 -2.49
CA PRO A 135 -21.36 -10.24 -1.76
C PRO A 135 -21.10 -10.24 -0.25
#